data_6e750474e1d038c5bd8631751c9c0a29
#
_entry.id   6e750474e1d038c5bd8631751c9c0a29
#
_cell.length_a   1.000
_cell.length_b   1.000
_cell.length_c   1.000
_cell.angle_alpha   90.00
_cell.angle_beta   90.00
_cell.angle_gamma   90.00
#
_symmetry.space_group_name_H-M   'P 1'
#
loop_
_entity.id
_entity.type
_entity.pdbx_description
1 polymer ?
#
loop_
_entity_poly.entity_id
_entity_poly.type
_entity_poly.pdbx_seq_one_letter_code
_entity_poly.pdbx_strand_id
1 'polypeptide(L)'
;MSHSLPRITHLLYLHGFRSSPQSTKAQLTQQWVRAHAPELIWQSPALPPSPREAAHLILQLTADWPPATMAVIGSSLGGFYASWLSRQRGCRAVVINPSVQPARSLGGYIGTHPMWHDPTQHFYFAPEFVEELRVLQAQVPPDEPPGPVGHPEQVLAVLGTHDELLPFDEMQSRYAACTLRIVPGGDHALSGYEALLPEVMGFLGW
;
A
#
# COMPACT_ATOMS: atom_id res chain seq x y z
N MET A 1 -7.02 30.70 -0.90
CA MET A 1 -8.08 29.93 -0.23
C MET A 1 -7.56 28.49 -0.13
N SER A 2 -7.24 28.04 1.08
CA SER A 2 -6.79 26.66 1.31
C SER A 2 -8.00 25.75 1.12
N HIS A 3 -8.11 25.09 -0.03
CA HIS A 3 -9.07 24.03 -0.21
C HIS A 3 -8.59 22.83 0.62
N SER A 4 -9.10 22.69 1.84
CA SER A 4 -8.93 21.44 2.57
C SER A 4 -9.53 20.32 1.73
N LEU A 5 -8.76 19.26 1.50
CA LEU A 5 -9.27 18.06 0.81
C LEU A 5 -10.51 17.54 1.55
N PRO A 6 -11.53 17.06 0.83
CA PRO A 6 -12.72 16.51 1.49
C PRO A 6 -12.33 15.34 2.38
N ARG A 7 -12.99 15.20 3.53
CA ARG A 7 -12.82 14.09 4.45
C ARG A 7 -13.17 12.77 3.76
N ILE A 8 -12.34 11.74 3.95
CA ILE A 8 -12.66 10.44 3.36
C ILE A 8 -13.80 9.75 4.11
N THR A 9 -14.59 8.97 3.39
CA THR A 9 -15.69 8.15 3.91
C THR A 9 -15.43 6.64 3.77
N HIS A 10 -14.45 6.26 2.95
CA HIS A 10 -14.08 4.87 2.69
C HIS A 10 -12.57 4.71 2.74
N LEU A 11 -12.11 3.71 3.47
CA LEU A 11 -10.69 3.40 3.61
C LEU A 11 -10.43 1.91 3.37
N LEU A 12 -9.58 1.64 2.38
CA LEU A 12 -9.07 0.31 2.09
C LEU A 12 -7.66 0.16 2.65
N TYR A 13 -7.38 -0.95 3.34
CA TYR A 13 -6.02 -1.31 3.75
C TYR A 13 -5.54 -2.57 3.03
N LEU A 14 -4.34 -2.50 2.42
CA LEU A 14 -3.73 -3.57 1.65
C LEU A 14 -2.43 -4.04 2.32
N HIS A 15 -2.43 -5.31 2.76
CA HIS A 15 -1.27 -5.93 3.40
C HIS A 15 -0.19 -6.35 2.39
N GLY A 16 1.02 -6.63 2.88
CA GLY A 16 2.16 -7.06 2.09
C GLY A 16 2.15 -8.55 1.74
N PHE A 17 3.22 -8.98 1.04
CA PHE A 17 3.48 -10.36 0.69
C PHE A 17 3.61 -11.23 1.95
N ARG A 18 3.03 -12.44 1.94
CA ARG A 18 2.98 -13.39 3.09
C ARG A 18 2.28 -12.83 4.33
N SER A 19 1.59 -11.72 4.22
CA SER A 19 0.89 -11.05 5.31
C SER A 19 -0.62 -11.28 5.23
N SER A 20 -1.38 -10.59 6.07
CA SER A 20 -2.83 -10.75 6.17
C SER A 20 -3.50 -9.48 6.70
N PRO A 21 -4.85 -9.42 6.70
CA PRO A 21 -5.59 -8.36 7.39
C PRO A 21 -5.31 -8.26 8.89
N GLN A 22 -4.71 -9.30 9.50
CA GLN A 22 -4.30 -9.33 10.91
C GLN A 22 -2.90 -8.77 11.14
N SER A 23 -2.24 -8.21 10.13
CA SER A 23 -0.93 -7.56 10.30
C SER A 23 -1.01 -6.42 11.32
N THR A 24 0.06 -6.20 12.07
CA THR A 24 0.14 -5.17 13.11
C THR A 24 -0.33 -3.80 12.61
N LYS A 25 0.17 -3.37 11.43
CA LYS A 25 -0.22 -2.08 10.85
C LYS A 25 -1.71 -2.02 10.49
N ALA A 26 -2.29 -3.10 9.95
CA ALA A 26 -3.72 -3.15 9.66
C ALA A 26 -4.56 -3.03 10.93
N GLN A 27 -4.18 -3.78 11.98
CA GLN A 27 -4.89 -3.76 13.27
C GLN A 27 -4.80 -2.39 13.95
N LEU A 28 -3.60 -1.79 14.00
CA LEU A 28 -3.40 -0.45 14.58
C LEU A 28 -4.23 0.60 13.82
N THR A 29 -4.24 0.55 12.49
CA THR A 29 -5.06 1.47 11.69
C THR A 29 -6.55 1.25 11.96
N GLN A 30 -7.00 -0.01 12.02
CA GLN A 30 -8.41 -0.32 12.32
C GLN A 30 -8.82 0.15 13.72
N GLN A 31 -7.95 -0.03 14.72
CA GLN A 31 -8.20 0.45 16.09
C GLN A 31 -8.31 1.98 16.11
N TRP A 32 -7.42 2.67 15.41
CA TRP A 32 -7.48 4.13 15.27
C TRP A 32 -8.80 4.56 14.63
N VAL A 33 -9.19 3.94 13.51
CA VAL A 33 -10.46 4.23 12.81
C VAL A 33 -11.65 4.02 13.75
N ARG A 34 -11.71 2.92 14.46
CA ARG A 34 -12.80 2.64 15.41
C ARG A 34 -12.91 3.68 16.53
N ALA A 35 -11.76 4.20 16.99
CA ALA A 35 -11.72 5.17 18.09
C ALA A 35 -12.04 6.60 17.66
N HIS A 36 -11.64 7.02 16.43
CA HIS A 36 -11.66 8.42 16.01
C HIS A 36 -12.54 8.70 14.79
N ALA A 37 -12.90 7.66 14.04
CA ALA A 37 -13.63 7.76 12.77
C ALA A 37 -14.62 6.59 12.61
N PRO A 38 -15.51 6.34 13.58
CA PRO A 38 -16.38 5.16 13.58
C PRO A 38 -17.35 5.11 12.38
N GLU A 39 -17.63 6.25 11.75
CA GLU A 39 -18.45 6.35 10.54
C GLU A 39 -17.67 5.99 9.25
N LEU A 40 -16.33 5.85 9.30
CA LEU A 40 -15.52 5.49 8.16
C LEU A 40 -15.75 4.03 7.77
N ILE A 41 -16.11 3.79 6.53
CA ILE A 41 -16.24 2.44 6.00
C ILE A 41 -14.84 1.87 5.80
N TRP A 42 -14.48 0.90 6.65
CA TRP A 42 -13.18 0.24 6.66
C TRP A 42 -13.25 -1.12 5.99
N GLN A 43 -12.29 -1.38 5.08
CA GLN A 43 -12.05 -2.72 4.55
C GLN A 43 -10.55 -3.07 4.54
N SER A 44 -10.25 -4.32 4.89
CA SER A 44 -8.92 -4.91 4.78
C SER A 44 -9.08 -6.36 4.33
N PRO A 45 -9.10 -6.62 3.01
CA PRO A 45 -9.30 -7.97 2.48
C PRO A 45 -8.05 -8.83 2.66
N ALA A 46 -8.24 -10.15 2.75
CA ALA A 46 -7.17 -11.11 2.51
C ALA A 46 -6.88 -11.13 1.01
N LEU A 47 -5.69 -10.70 0.62
CA LEU A 47 -5.29 -10.67 -0.78
C LEU A 47 -4.89 -12.08 -1.24
N PRO A 48 -5.42 -12.57 -2.37
CA PRO A 48 -4.99 -13.84 -2.94
C PRO A 48 -3.52 -13.76 -3.41
N PRO A 49 -2.82 -14.91 -3.50
CA PRO A 49 -1.43 -14.95 -3.95
C PRO A 49 -1.22 -14.49 -5.39
N SER A 50 -2.21 -14.70 -6.29
CA SER A 50 -2.18 -14.19 -7.66
C SER A 50 -2.34 -12.67 -7.69
N PRO A 51 -1.36 -11.93 -8.23
CA PRO A 51 -1.47 -10.48 -8.36
C PRO A 51 -2.64 -10.01 -9.20
N ARG A 52 -2.99 -10.75 -10.25
CA ARG A 52 -4.16 -10.47 -11.09
C ARG A 52 -5.46 -10.61 -10.31
N GLU A 53 -5.60 -11.67 -9.52
CA GLU A 53 -6.79 -11.88 -8.69
C GLU A 53 -6.85 -10.84 -7.56
N ALA A 54 -5.71 -10.48 -6.97
CA ALA A 54 -5.64 -9.41 -5.97
C ALA A 54 -6.09 -8.06 -6.56
N ALA A 55 -5.59 -7.70 -7.74
CA ALA A 55 -6.00 -6.48 -8.43
C ALA A 55 -7.50 -6.48 -8.77
N HIS A 56 -8.02 -7.62 -9.24
CA HIS A 56 -9.44 -7.77 -9.52
C HIS A 56 -10.30 -7.61 -8.27
N LEU A 57 -9.93 -8.27 -7.17
CA LEU A 57 -10.60 -8.14 -5.87
C LEU A 57 -10.62 -6.67 -5.39
N ILE A 58 -9.47 -5.99 -5.47
CA ILE A 58 -9.34 -4.58 -5.07
C ILE A 58 -10.30 -3.69 -5.88
N LEU A 59 -10.38 -3.87 -7.20
CA LEU A 59 -11.30 -3.11 -8.05
C LEU A 59 -12.76 -3.42 -7.73
N GLN A 60 -13.11 -4.69 -7.52
CA GLN A 60 -14.48 -5.09 -7.16
C GLN A 60 -14.92 -4.47 -5.83
N LEU A 61 -14.08 -4.54 -4.79
CA LEU A 61 -14.38 -3.98 -3.47
C LEU A 61 -14.57 -2.46 -3.49
N THR A 62 -13.93 -1.77 -4.41
CA THR A 62 -13.98 -0.31 -4.50
C THR A 62 -14.85 0.21 -5.64
N ALA A 63 -15.55 -0.66 -6.38
CA ALA A 63 -16.28 -0.30 -7.58
C ALA A 63 -17.27 0.87 -7.36
N ASP A 64 -18.04 0.79 -6.29
CA ASP A 64 -19.07 1.77 -5.94
C ASP A 64 -18.59 2.89 -5.01
N TRP A 65 -17.30 2.90 -4.64
CA TRP A 65 -16.76 3.93 -3.77
C TRP A 65 -16.50 5.22 -4.53
N PRO A 66 -16.90 6.39 -3.99
CA PRO A 66 -16.64 7.66 -4.65
C PRO A 66 -15.14 7.99 -4.62
N PRO A 67 -14.46 8.18 -5.77
CA PRO A 67 -13.00 8.43 -5.81
C PRO A 67 -12.56 9.62 -4.96
N ALA A 68 -13.35 10.68 -4.91
CA ALA A 68 -13.02 11.90 -4.17
C ALA A 68 -12.99 11.71 -2.64
N THR A 69 -13.73 10.73 -2.12
CA THR A 69 -13.86 10.46 -0.68
C THR A 69 -13.42 9.05 -0.29
N MET A 70 -12.79 8.30 -1.20
CA MET A 70 -12.11 7.07 -0.85
C MET A 70 -10.60 7.29 -0.69
N ALA A 71 -9.98 6.43 0.09
CA ALA A 71 -8.53 6.34 0.21
C ALA A 71 -8.05 4.89 0.36
N VAL A 72 -6.78 4.69 0.11
CA VAL A 72 -6.13 3.40 0.30
C VAL A 72 -4.82 3.56 1.08
N ILE A 73 -4.60 2.69 2.06
CA ILE A 73 -3.30 2.53 2.73
C ILE A 73 -2.73 1.18 2.31
N GLY A 74 -1.46 1.13 1.91
CA GLY A 74 -0.81 -0.12 1.57
C GLY A 74 0.63 -0.22 2.08
N SER A 75 1.03 -1.41 2.52
CA SER A 75 2.38 -1.66 3.03
C SER A 75 3.10 -2.70 2.19
N SER A 76 4.38 -2.47 1.85
CA SER A 76 5.20 -3.37 1.06
C SER A 76 4.56 -3.66 -0.32
N LEU A 77 4.26 -4.92 -0.66
CA LEU A 77 3.48 -5.27 -1.86
C LEU A 77 2.10 -4.60 -1.87
N GLY A 78 1.45 -4.46 -0.71
CA GLY A 78 0.21 -3.68 -0.58
C GLY A 78 0.39 -2.22 -0.96
N GLY A 79 1.57 -1.64 -0.73
CA GLY A 79 1.94 -0.29 -1.16
C GLY A 79 2.01 -0.16 -2.68
N PHE A 80 2.51 -1.19 -3.36
CA PHE A 80 2.43 -1.27 -4.83
C PHE A 80 0.98 -1.25 -5.32
N TYR A 81 0.12 -2.11 -4.76
CA TYR A 81 -1.31 -2.12 -5.12
C TYR A 81 -2.01 -0.81 -4.78
N ALA A 82 -1.64 -0.16 -3.67
CA ALA A 82 -2.22 1.13 -3.29
C ALA A 82 -1.87 2.23 -4.31
N SER A 83 -0.61 2.30 -4.75
CA SER A 83 -0.19 3.21 -5.83
C SER A 83 -0.92 2.91 -7.13
N TRP A 84 -1.02 1.65 -7.49
CA TRP A 84 -1.73 1.21 -8.68
C TRP A 84 -3.22 1.60 -8.62
N LEU A 85 -3.91 1.33 -7.51
CA LEU A 85 -5.32 1.68 -7.32
C LEU A 85 -5.54 3.21 -7.36
N SER A 86 -4.67 3.97 -6.69
CA SER A 86 -4.72 5.43 -6.68
C SER A 86 -4.70 5.99 -8.11
N ARG A 87 -3.83 5.45 -8.96
CA ARG A 87 -3.78 5.83 -10.38
C ARG A 87 -5.05 5.43 -11.14
N GLN A 88 -5.58 4.21 -10.91
CA GLN A 88 -6.78 3.73 -11.59
C GLN A 88 -8.04 4.50 -11.22
N ARG A 89 -8.12 4.96 -9.97
CA ARG A 89 -9.34 5.56 -9.41
C ARG A 89 -9.22 7.07 -9.16
N GLY A 90 -8.03 7.65 -9.21
CA GLY A 90 -7.80 9.06 -8.85
C GLY A 90 -8.08 9.33 -7.36
N CYS A 91 -7.83 8.36 -6.49
CA CYS A 91 -8.08 8.46 -5.05
C CYS A 91 -6.80 8.71 -4.25
N ARG A 92 -6.96 9.19 -3.01
CA ARG A 92 -5.82 9.37 -2.09
C ARG A 92 -5.19 8.04 -1.70
N ALA A 93 -3.87 8.04 -1.54
CA ALA A 93 -3.13 6.87 -1.10
C ALA A 93 -2.07 7.20 -0.05
N VAL A 94 -1.89 6.28 0.89
CA VAL A 94 -0.71 6.24 1.76
C VAL A 94 0.04 4.94 1.47
N VAL A 95 1.31 5.05 1.13
CA VAL A 95 2.17 3.90 0.87
C VAL A 95 3.25 3.82 1.94
N ILE A 96 3.43 2.62 2.50
CA ILE A 96 4.35 2.38 3.62
C ILE A 96 5.39 1.39 3.14
N ASN A 97 6.66 1.82 3.07
CA ASN A 97 7.76 1.02 2.53
C ASN A 97 7.32 0.23 1.29
N PRO A 98 6.84 0.92 0.23
CA PRO A 98 6.19 0.25 -0.91
C PRO A 98 7.18 -0.50 -1.79
N SER A 99 6.79 -1.68 -2.26
CA SER A 99 7.55 -2.37 -3.31
C SER A 99 7.43 -1.58 -4.62
N VAL A 100 8.56 -1.06 -5.13
CA VAL A 100 8.61 -0.28 -6.37
C VAL A 100 8.66 -1.19 -7.59
N GLN A 101 9.41 -2.29 -7.51
CA GLN A 101 9.57 -3.27 -8.58
C GLN A 101 9.22 -4.68 -8.08
N PRO A 102 7.94 -4.96 -7.78
CA PRO A 102 7.55 -6.21 -7.14
C PRO A 102 7.88 -7.46 -7.98
N ALA A 103 7.84 -7.40 -9.31
CA ALA A 103 8.23 -8.54 -10.15
C ALA A 103 9.72 -8.91 -9.97
N ARG A 104 10.60 -7.92 -9.78
CA ARG A 104 12.01 -8.17 -9.48
C ARG A 104 12.19 -8.67 -8.05
N SER A 105 11.59 -7.98 -7.08
CA SER A 105 11.74 -8.30 -5.65
C SER A 105 11.19 -9.67 -5.31
N LEU A 106 10.10 -10.11 -5.95
CA LEU A 106 9.45 -11.38 -5.67
C LEU A 106 9.86 -12.52 -6.63
N GLY A 107 10.64 -12.22 -7.67
CA GLY A 107 11.10 -13.25 -8.63
C GLY A 107 11.89 -14.39 -7.98
N GLY A 108 12.58 -14.12 -6.86
CA GLY A 108 13.29 -15.13 -6.07
C GLY A 108 12.43 -15.94 -5.10
N TYR A 109 11.13 -15.61 -5.00
CA TYR A 109 10.20 -16.24 -4.04
C TYR A 109 9.25 -17.25 -4.68
N ILE A 110 9.57 -17.75 -5.89
CA ILE A 110 8.78 -18.84 -6.50
C ILE A 110 8.86 -20.08 -5.62
N GLY A 111 7.70 -20.64 -5.23
CA GLY A 111 7.64 -21.81 -4.37
C GLY A 111 6.64 -21.69 -3.21
N THR A 112 6.73 -22.64 -2.28
CA THR A 112 5.86 -22.69 -1.10
C THR A 112 6.44 -21.86 0.04
N HIS A 113 5.62 -20.98 0.63
CA HIS A 113 6.00 -20.10 1.72
C HIS A 113 5.00 -20.15 2.87
N PRO A 114 5.48 -20.10 4.12
CA PRO A 114 4.60 -19.93 5.28
C PRO A 114 4.08 -18.49 5.35
N MET A 115 2.87 -18.32 5.89
CA MET A 115 2.33 -17.01 6.23
C MET A 115 3.01 -16.44 7.49
N TRP A 116 3.22 -15.13 7.53
CA TRP A 116 3.87 -14.48 8.69
C TRP A 116 3.04 -14.56 9.98
N HIS A 117 1.72 -14.45 9.85
CA HIS A 117 0.81 -14.45 11.01
C HIS A 117 0.50 -15.85 11.53
N ASP A 118 0.64 -16.88 10.69
CA ASP A 118 0.44 -18.28 11.03
C ASP A 118 1.39 -19.16 10.19
N PRO A 119 2.58 -19.51 10.71
CA PRO A 119 3.56 -20.30 9.98
C PRO A 119 3.11 -21.73 9.64
N THR A 120 1.97 -22.20 10.18
CA THR A 120 1.39 -23.50 9.83
C THR A 120 0.61 -23.42 8.51
N GLN A 121 0.16 -22.23 8.12
CA GLN A 121 -0.48 -21.98 6.84
C GLN A 121 0.57 -21.66 5.78
N HIS A 122 0.43 -22.27 4.62
CA HIS A 122 1.32 -22.08 3.50
C HIS A 122 0.53 -21.68 2.26
N PHE A 123 1.19 -20.92 1.37
CA PHE A 123 0.71 -20.68 0.03
C PHE A 123 1.82 -20.93 -0.98
N TYR A 124 1.46 -21.20 -2.21
CA TYR A 124 2.39 -21.37 -3.32
C TYR A 124 2.44 -20.09 -4.15
N PHE A 125 3.64 -19.49 -4.29
CA PHE A 125 3.87 -18.37 -5.19
C PHE A 125 4.34 -18.93 -6.54
N ALA A 126 3.45 -18.88 -7.54
CA ALA A 126 3.66 -19.49 -8.83
C ALA A 126 4.53 -18.63 -9.75
N PRO A 127 5.28 -19.25 -10.70
CA PRO A 127 6.09 -18.50 -11.67
C PRO A 127 5.29 -17.47 -12.48
N GLU A 128 4.05 -17.80 -12.85
CA GLU A 128 3.13 -16.92 -13.58
C GLU A 128 2.77 -15.65 -12.79
N PHE A 129 2.85 -15.66 -11.46
CA PHE A 129 2.57 -14.48 -10.64
C PHE A 129 3.62 -13.39 -10.81
N VAL A 130 4.86 -13.76 -11.17
CA VAL A 130 5.89 -12.78 -11.53
C VAL A 130 5.51 -12.04 -12.81
N GLU A 131 4.94 -12.75 -13.79
CA GLU A 131 4.49 -12.12 -15.03
C GLU A 131 3.23 -11.26 -14.80
N GLU A 132 2.31 -11.71 -13.97
CA GLU A 132 1.16 -10.90 -13.56
C GLU A 132 1.60 -9.59 -12.89
N LEU A 133 2.64 -9.62 -12.05
CA LEU A 133 3.23 -8.40 -11.49
C LEU A 133 3.83 -7.50 -12.57
N ARG A 134 4.53 -8.05 -13.59
CA ARG A 134 5.06 -7.26 -14.71
C ARG A 134 3.95 -6.56 -15.47
N VAL A 135 2.84 -7.26 -15.74
CA VAL A 135 1.68 -6.67 -16.41
C VAL A 135 1.11 -5.51 -15.60
N LEU A 136 0.94 -5.66 -14.28
CA LEU A 136 0.46 -4.59 -13.42
C LEU A 136 1.46 -3.42 -13.33
N GLN A 137 2.77 -3.70 -13.28
CA GLN A 137 3.81 -2.68 -13.30
C GLN A 137 3.82 -1.87 -14.60
N ALA A 138 3.58 -2.51 -15.75
CA ALA A 138 3.49 -1.82 -17.04
C ALA A 138 2.32 -0.83 -17.11
N GLN A 139 1.29 -1.01 -16.29
CA GLN A 139 0.19 -0.05 -16.14
C GLN A 139 0.58 1.16 -15.26
N VAL A 140 1.70 1.05 -14.55
CA VAL A 140 2.33 2.13 -13.78
C VAL A 140 3.70 2.35 -14.41
N PRO A 141 3.88 3.24 -15.40
CA PRO A 141 5.11 3.36 -16.19
C PRO A 141 6.35 3.42 -15.32
N PRO A 142 7.35 2.52 -15.51
CA PRO A 142 8.60 2.57 -14.77
C PRO A 142 9.52 3.69 -15.27
N ASP A 143 9.32 4.15 -16.51
CA ASP A 143 10.30 4.88 -17.30
C ASP A 143 9.96 6.35 -17.55
N GLU A 144 8.86 6.85 -17.03
CA GLU A 144 8.84 8.29 -16.83
C GLU A 144 9.87 8.60 -15.74
N PRO A 145 10.85 9.53 -15.99
CA PRO A 145 11.73 10.05 -14.95
C PRO A 145 10.87 10.40 -13.76
N PRO A 146 11.31 10.26 -12.49
CA PRO A 146 10.44 10.12 -11.32
C PRO A 146 9.13 10.86 -11.54
N GLY A 147 8.39 10.27 -12.37
CA GLY A 147 7.20 10.82 -12.99
C GLY A 147 6.01 10.30 -12.23
N PRO A 148 4.97 11.01 -12.23
CA PRO A 148 4.01 11.09 -11.18
C PRO A 148 3.37 9.74 -10.96
N VAL A 149 3.47 9.27 -9.75
CA VAL A 149 2.47 8.40 -9.17
C VAL A 149 1.14 9.12 -9.37
N GLY A 150 0.48 8.92 -10.51
CA GLY A 150 -0.78 9.59 -10.97
C GLY A 150 -1.20 10.79 -10.13
N HIS A 151 -1.45 11.49 -9.50
CA HIS A 151 -1.71 12.65 -8.65
C HIS A 151 -0.77 12.65 -7.42
N PRO A 152 0.50 13.07 -7.56
CA PRO A 152 1.48 13.00 -6.47
C PRO A 152 1.06 13.79 -5.22
N GLU A 153 0.26 14.84 -5.40
CA GLU A 153 -0.33 15.62 -4.32
C GLU A 153 -1.35 14.84 -3.48
N GLN A 154 -1.84 13.72 -3.99
CA GLN A 154 -2.77 12.82 -3.30
C GLN A 154 -2.09 11.60 -2.67
N VAL A 155 -0.76 11.53 -2.74
CA VAL A 155 0.00 10.39 -2.20
C VAL A 155 0.94 10.83 -1.09
N LEU A 156 0.84 10.15 0.05
CA LEU A 156 1.81 10.18 1.14
C LEU A 156 2.64 8.91 1.11
N ALA A 157 3.96 9.05 0.97
CA ALA A 157 4.89 7.94 1.07
C ALA A 157 5.63 7.99 2.42
N VAL A 158 5.44 6.98 3.24
CA VAL A 158 6.10 6.79 4.54
C VAL A 158 7.22 5.79 4.35
N LEU A 159 8.47 6.25 4.45
CA LEU A 159 9.65 5.48 4.06
C LEU A 159 10.64 5.34 5.21
N GLY A 160 10.95 4.11 5.61
CA GLY A 160 11.99 3.78 6.56
C GLY A 160 13.38 3.77 5.91
N THR A 161 14.37 4.44 6.53
CA THR A 161 15.72 4.52 5.94
C THR A 161 16.57 3.26 6.13
N HIS A 162 16.13 2.33 6.98
CA HIS A 162 16.82 1.07 7.26
C HIS A 162 15.95 -0.14 6.89
N ASP A 163 15.14 0.02 5.84
CA ASP A 163 14.38 -1.11 5.28
C ASP A 163 15.36 -2.17 4.75
N GLU A 164 15.35 -3.34 5.38
CA GLU A 164 16.27 -4.44 5.08
C GLU A 164 15.84 -5.30 3.88
N LEU A 165 14.63 -5.08 3.35
CA LEU A 165 14.07 -5.86 2.24
C LEU A 165 13.98 -5.06 0.95
N LEU A 166 13.70 -3.75 1.03
CA LEU A 166 13.47 -2.89 -0.12
C LEU A 166 14.41 -1.68 -0.07
N PRO A 167 15.15 -1.40 -1.17
CA PRO A 167 16.10 -0.29 -1.19
C PRO A 167 15.41 1.06 -0.97
N PHE A 168 15.84 1.79 0.05
CA PHE A 168 15.31 3.11 0.39
C PHE A 168 15.41 4.09 -0.78
N ASP A 169 16.55 4.13 -1.48
CA ASP A 169 16.79 5.05 -2.58
C ASP A 169 15.82 4.84 -3.76
N GLU A 170 15.41 3.60 -4.02
CA GLU A 170 14.41 3.29 -5.04
C GLU A 170 13.03 3.82 -4.63
N MET A 171 12.64 3.61 -3.38
CA MET A 171 11.39 4.14 -2.85
C MET A 171 11.39 5.67 -2.87
N GLN A 172 12.44 6.30 -2.38
CA GLN A 172 12.58 7.75 -2.36
C GLN A 172 12.55 8.34 -3.77
N SER A 173 13.28 7.75 -4.70
CA SER A 173 13.29 8.18 -6.11
C SER A 173 11.90 8.08 -6.74
N ARG A 174 11.22 6.95 -6.54
CA ARG A 174 9.88 6.70 -7.11
C ARG A 174 8.83 7.69 -6.61
N TYR A 175 8.89 8.07 -5.35
CA TYR A 175 7.89 8.93 -4.71
C TYR A 175 8.38 10.37 -4.49
N ALA A 176 9.47 10.79 -5.16
CA ALA A 176 10.10 12.11 -4.95
C ALA A 176 9.15 13.31 -5.16
N ALA A 177 8.15 13.18 -6.04
CA ALA A 177 7.15 14.21 -6.28
C ALA A 177 5.95 14.18 -5.31
N CYS A 178 5.85 13.14 -4.47
CA CYS A 178 4.76 12.97 -3.51
C CYS A 178 5.07 13.66 -2.18
N THR A 179 4.09 13.72 -1.28
CA THR A 179 4.37 14.04 0.12
C THR A 179 5.20 12.92 0.74
N LEU A 180 6.38 13.25 1.26
CA LEU A 180 7.29 12.27 1.86
C LEU A 180 7.32 12.40 3.38
N ARG A 181 7.16 11.27 4.07
CA ARG A 181 7.48 11.10 5.47
C ARG A 181 8.65 10.12 5.59
N ILE A 182 9.86 10.65 5.71
CA ILE A 182 11.05 9.82 5.96
C ILE A 182 11.11 9.50 7.44
N VAL A 183 11.31 8.20 7.76
CA VAL A 183 11.46 7.69 9.12
C VAL A 183 12.90 7.22 9.31
N PRO A 184 13.77 8.05 9.96
CA PRO A 184 15.15 7.68 10.20
C PRO A 184 15.23 6.40 11.07
N GLY A 185 16.03 5.43 10.64
CA GLY A 185 16.17 4.15 11.32
C GLY A 185 14.99 3.19 11.18
N GLY A 186 13.94 3.59 10.45
CA GLY A 186 12.76 2.74 10.23
C GLY A 186 13.10 1.48 9.43
N ASP A 187 12.71 0.33 9.95
CA ASP A 187 12.84 -0.99 9.34
C ASP A 187 11.72 -1.28 8.33
N HIS A 188 11.75 -2.44 7.65
CA HIS A 188 10.68 -2.83 6.71
C HIS A 188 9.29 -2.91 7.37
N ALA A 189 9.26 -3.44 8.59
CA ALA A 189 8.01 -3.51 9.36
C ALA A 189 7.48 -2.13 9.77
N LEU A 190 8.32 -1.10 9.69
CA LEU A 190 8.08 0.24 10.23
C LEU A 190 7.66 0.16 11.69
N SER A 191 8.54 -0.43 12.51
CA SER A 191 8.38 -0.51 13.96
C SER A 191 8.09 0.89 14.52
N GLY A 192 7.04 1.03 15.34
CA GLY A 192 6.58 2.35 15.78
C GLY A 192 5.56 3.04 14.86
N TYR A 193 4.97 2.34 13.89
CA TYR A 193 3.93 2.86 13.01
C TYR A 193 2.76 3.53 13.74
N GLU A 194 2.43 3.08 14.94
CA GLU A 194 1.36 3.66 15.78
C GLU A 194 1.56 5.17 16.00
N ALA A 195 2.80 5.60 16.23
CA ALA A 195 3.12 7.02 16.41
C ALA A 195 2.94 7.88 15.13
N LEU A 196 2.91 7.23 13.97
CA LEU A 196 2.70 7.91 12.67
C LEU A 196 1.22 7.98 12.26
N LEU A 197 0.34 7.24 12.93
CA LEU A 197 -1.09 7.20 12.58
C LEU A 197 -1.76 8.58 12.57
N PRO A 198 -1.53 9.48 13.55
CA PRO A 198 -2.13 10.82 13.48
C PRO A 198 -1.74 11.61 12.22
N GLU A 199 -0.49 11.50 11.78
CA GLU A 199 -0.01 12.13 10.54
C GLU A 199 -0.62 11.47 9.30
N VAL A 200 -0.63 10.14 9.25
CA VAL A 200 -1.22 9.35 8.17
C VAL A 200 -2.71 9.68 8.01
N MET A 201 -3.45 9.69 9.10
CA MET A 201 -4.89 9.96 9.06
C MET A 201 -5.17 11.45 8.84
N GLY A 202 -4.32 12.35 9.34
CA GLY A 202 -4.37 13.79 9.03
C GLY A 202 -4.22 14.07 7.54
N PHE A 203 -3.31 13.38 6.84
CA PHE A 203 -3.19 13.45 5.38
C PHE A 203 -4.47 13.00 4.67
N LEU A 204 -5.19 12.06 5.23
CA LEU A 204 -6.46 11.56 4.71
C LEU A 204 -7.67 12.42 5.11
N GLY A 205 -7.47 13.48 5.90
CA GLY A 205 -8.50 14.43 6.28
C GLY A 205 -9.22 14.11 7.59
N TRP A 206 -8.55 13.36 8.47
CA TRP A 206 -9.06 13.00 9.80
C TRP A 206 -8.23 13.54 10.94
#